data_943d31c1918b6dc431b603d42d2674e5
#
_entry.id   943d31c1918b6dc431b603d42d2674e5
#
_cell.length_a   1.000
_cell.length_b   1.000
_cell.length_c   1.000
_cell.angle_alpha   90.00
_cell.angle_beta   90.00
_cell.angle_gamma   90.00
#
_symmetry.space_group_name_H-M   'P 1'
#
loop_
_entity.id
_entity.type
_entity.pdbx_description
1 polymer ?
#
loop_
_entity_poly.entity_id
_entity_poly.type
_entity_poly.pdbx_seq_one_letter_code
_entity_poly.pdbx_strand_id
1 'polypeptide(L)'
;GLIAQNINRTTLPGGGHASARAVVVDFEPREGEYDATGLAIARSLDDVRTRRMLAEGLRGFVNPGEIVALPAVLGIDNHSEVLADFKKILGAEVFEIASLPPCVPGMRLNNKLVATAKNERVDYVLGSKVTGCTVADGKVVSVTVGTAGAGKEIKADAIVLAGGGFESGALKLDSHGHLHETILDLPVTMPEGVKEEDLIHGDYWGSPQPLFLCGVEVDETMLVTYQGKPVHSNVYAAGG
;
A
#
# COMPACT_ATOMS: atom_id res chain seq x y z
N GLY A 1 -8.49 24.44 -4.96
CA GLY A 1 -8.57 23.59 -3.80
C GLY A 1 -7.26 23.53 -3.04
N LEU A 2 -7.28 22.98 -1.83
CA LEU A 2 -6.11 22.92 -0.93
C LEU A 2 -4.88 22.24 -1.55
N ILE A 3 -5.07 21.17 -2.30
CA ILE A 3 -3.96 20.45 -2.98
C ILE A 3 -3.21 21.40 -3.93
N ALA A 4 -3.91 22.12 -4.79
CA ALA A 4 -3.28 23.06 -5.71
C ALA A 4 -2.54 24.19 -4.97
N GLN A 5 -3.11 24.70 -3.87
CA GLN A 5 -2.44 25.70 -3.03
C GLN A 5 -1.16 25.16 -2.39
N ASN A 6 -1.18 23.93 -1.90
CA ASN A 6 0.01 23.30 -1.31
C ASN A 6 1.08 23.05 -2.36
N ILE A 7 0.72 22.54 -3.54
CA ILE A 7 1.67 22.36 -4.66
C ILE A 7 2.35 23.69 -5.01
N ASN A 8 1.58 24.79 -5.11
CA ASN A 8 2.11 26.11 -5.46
C ASN A 8 3.05 26.70 -4.38
N ARG A 9 2.95 26.24 -3.13
CA ARG A 9 3.79 26.68 -2.00
C ARG A 9 4.99 25.79 -1.79
N THR A 10 4.98 24.56 -2.32
CA THR A 10 6.05 23.59 -2.13
C THR A 10 7.22 23.91 -3.05
N THR A 11 8.40 24.07 -2.51
CA THR A 11 9.63 24.21 -3.30
C THR A 11 10.01 22.84 -3.88
N LEU A 12 10.28 22.81 -5.17
CA LEU A 12 10.68 21.59 -5.86
C LEU A 12 12.13 21.22 -5.54
N PRO A 13 12.49 19.92 -5.56
CA PRO A 13 13.89 19.51 -5.57
C PRO A 13 14.64 20.19 -6.72
N GLY A 14 15.68 20.95 -6.41
CA GLY A 14 16.42 21.76 -7.40
C GLY A 14 15.95 23.21 -7.49
N GLY A 15 15.00 23.64 -6.68
CA GLY A 15 14.47 25.00 -6.62
C GLY A 15 13.27 25.26 -7.55
N GLY A 16 12.60 26.39 -7.32
CA GLY A 16 11.39 26.75 -8.07
C GLY A 16 10.11 26.16 -7.48
N HIS A 17 8.98 26.44 -8.11
CA HIS A 17 7.66 26.02 -7.69
C HIS A 17 6.88 25.49 -8.91
N ALA A 18 6.05 24.48 -8.69
CA ALA A 18 5.06 24.10 -9.68
C ALA A 18 3.88 25.10 -9.65
N SER A 19 3.21 25.28 -10.79
CA SER A 19 1.98 26.04 -10.89
C SER A 19 0.80 25.10 -11.05
N ALA A 20 -0.13 25.10 -10.12
CA ALA A 20 -1.31 24.27 -10.16
C ALA A 20 -2.58 25.10 -9.92
N ARG A 21 -3.63 24.75 -10.62
CA ARG A 21 -4.97 25.29 -10.42
C ARG A 21 -5.97 24.15 -10.21
N ALA A 22 -6.98 24.39 -9.42
CA ALA A 22 -8.07 23.43 -9.25
C ALA A 22 -9.18 23.69 -10.24
N VAL A 23 -9.74 22.61 -10.77
CA VAL A 23 -10.95 22.62 -11.60
C VAL A 23 -12.00 21.78 -10.89
N VAL A 24 -13.24 22.24 -10.91
CA VAL A 24 -14.41 21.51 -10.42
C VAL A 24 -15.28 21.20 -11.63
N VAL A 25 -15.65 19.93 -11.74
CA VAL A 25 -16.54 19.45 -12.81
C VAL A 25 -17.73 18.76 -12.17
N ASP A 26 -18.91 19.12 -12.62
CA ASP A 26 -20.13 18.42 -12.24
C ASP A 26 -20.13 17.06 -12.92
N PHE A 27 -20.11 16.01 -12.11
CA PHE A 27 -20.09 14.64 -12.58
C PHE A 27 -20.93 13.76 -11.66
N GLU A 28 -21.91 13.12 -12.25
CA GLU A 28 -22.74 12.11 -11.61
C GLU A 28 -22.37 10.74 -12.19
N PRO A 29 -21.76 9.84 -11.39
CA PRO A 29 -21.44 8.49 -11.84
C PRO A 29 -22.67 7.71 -12.29
N ARG A 30 -23.82 7.99 -11.63
CA ARG A 30 -25.16 7.51 -11.94
C ARG A 30 -26.15 8.61 -11.70
N GLU A 31 -27.27 8.57 -12.41
CA GLU A 31 -28.35 9.55 -12.24
C GLU A 31 -28.78 9.67 -10.77
N GLY A 32 -28.72 10.88 -10.22
CA GLY A 32 -29.05 11.18 -8.82
C GLY A 32 -27.96 10.87 -7.79
N GLU A 33 -26.77 10.40 -8.19
CA GLU A 33 -25.66 10.10 -7.27
C GLU A 33 -24.71 11.31 -7.16
N TYR A 34 -25.11 12.30 -6.37
CA TYR A 34 -24.36 13.56 -6.20
C TYR A 34 -23.17 13.48 -5.25
N ASP A 35 -23.15 12.51 -4.34
CA ASP A 35 -22.11 12.35 -3.29
C ASP A 35 -21.46 10.98 -3.38
N ALA A 36 -20.82 10.73 -4.53
CA ALA A 36 -20.17 9.46 -4.78
C ALA A 36 -18.75 9.39 -4.16
N THR A 37 -18.46 8.26 -3.53
CA THR A 37 -17.10 7.99 -3.05
C THR A 37 -16.12 7.80 -4.20
N GLY A 38 -14.80 8.03 -3.96
CA GLY A 38 -13.78 7.77 -4.97
C GLY A 38 -13.82 6.35 -5.54
N LEU A 39 -14.20 5.37 -4.72
CA LEU A 39 -14.39 3.98 -5.16
C LEU A 39 -15.61 3.80 -6.09
N ALA A 40 -16.73 4.47 -5.81
CA ALA A 40 -17.92 4.44 -6.67
C ALA A 40 -17.60 5.07 -8.02
N ILE A 41 -16.92 6.22 -8.02
CA ILE A 41 -16.44 6.89 -9.23
C ILE A 41 -15.50 5.95 -10.02
N ALA A 42 -14.49 5.36 -9.37
CA ALA A 42 -13.55 4.48 -10.03
C ALA A 42 -14.25 3.28 -10.72
N ARG A 43 -15.22 2.67 -10.05
CA ARG A 43 -16.02 1.59 -10.65
C ARG A 43 -16.87 2.05 -11.82
N SER A 44 -17.44 3.25 -11.74
CA SER A 44 -18.24 3.79 -12.84
C SER A 44 -17.42 4.11 -14.08
N LEU A 45 -16.15 4.48 -13.90
CA LEU A 45 -15.23 4.80 -15.01
C LEU A 45 -14.70 3.55 -15.73
N ASP A 46 -14.90 2.34 -15.22
CA ASP A 46 -14.68 1.11 -16.00
C ASP A 46 -15.67 1.01 -17.17
N ASP A 47 -16.84 1.66 -17.10
CA ASP A 47 -17.77 1.81 -18.22
C ASP A 47 -17.28 2.86 -19.22
N VAL A 48 -17.29 2.50 -20.52
CA VAL A 48 -16.75 3.36 -21.60
C VAL A 48 -17.53 4.66 -21.78
N ARG A 49 -18.84 4.67 -21.59
CA ARG A 49 -19.67 5.85 -21.76
C ARG A 49 -19.44 6.83 -20.64
N THR A 50 -19.42 6.33 -19.41
CA THR A 50 -19.22 7.13 -18.20
C THR A 50 -17.84 7.78 -18.19
N ARG A 51 -16.77 7.02 -18.54
CA ARG A 51 -15.43 7.61 -18.58
C ARG A 51 -15.26 8.66 -19.68
N ARG A 52 -15.88 8.47 -20.85
CA ARG A 52 -15.87 9.47 -21.92
C ARG A 52 -16.62 10.72 -21.53
N MET A 53 -17.78 10.60 -20.91
CA MET A 53 -18.56 11.73 -20.44
C MET A 53 -17.74 12.62 -19.49
N LEU A 54 -17.06 12.04 -18.51
CA LEU A 54 -16.20 12.80 -17.59
C LEU A 54 -15.01 13.43 -18.32
N ALA A 55 -14.33 12.67 -19.19
CA ALA A 55 -13.16 13.18 -19.91
C ALA A 55 -13.53 14.32 -20.87
N GLU A 56 -14.65 14.21 -21.58
CA GLU A 56 -15.16 15.30 -22.44
C GLU A 56 -15.57 16.53 -21.64
N GLY A 57 -16.20 16.35 -20.47
CA GLY A 57 -16.53 17.43 -19.54
C GLY A 57 -15.30 18.18 -19.04
N LEU A 58 -14.18 17.46 -18.83
CA LEU A 58 -12.90 18.06 -18.42
C LEU A 58 -12.17 18.79 -19.56
N ARG A 59 -12.36 18.35 -20.80
CA ARG A 59 -11.58 18.82 -21.96
C ARG A 59 -11.57 20.34 -22.11
N GLY A 60 -12.72 21.01 -21.87
CA GLY A 60 -12.83 22.44 -21.98
C GLY A 60 -12.03 23.26 -20.94
N PHE A 61 -11.53 22.60 -19.92
CA PHE A 61 -10.75 23.22 -18.84
C PHE A 61 -9.23 23.01 -18.99
N VAL A 62 -8.79 22.19 -19.95
CA VAL A 62 -7.36 21.86 -20.13
C VAL A 62 -6.74 22.78 -21.16
N ASN A 63 -5.69 23.50 -20.75
CA ASN A 63 -4.95 24.37 -21.67
C ASN A 63 -3.76 23.61 -22.29
N PRO A 64 -3.26 24.05 -23.47
CA PRO A 64 -2.08 23.47 -24.09
C PRO A 64 -0.87 23.48 -23.16
N GLY A 65 -0.22 22.33 -23.02
CA GLY A 65 0.97 22.17 -22.18
C GLY A 65 0.69 21.90 -20.69
N GLU A 66 -0.57 21.88 -20.26
CA GLU A 66 -0.94 21.47 -18.91
C GLU A 66 -0.94 19.95 -18.76
N ILE A 67 -0.61 19.49 -17.56
CA ILE A 67 -0.75 18.10 -17.12
C ILE A 67 -1.95 18.02 -16.19
N VAL A 68 -2.79 17.02 -16.37
CA VAL A 68 -4.02 16.84 -15.59
C VAL A 68 -3.78 15.86 -14.45
N ALA A 69 -3.99 16.32 -13.24
CA ALA A 69 -3.96 15.50 -12.05
C ALA A 69 -5.39 15.22 -11.57
N LEU A 70 -5.76 13.97 -11.45
CA LEU A 70 -7.06 13.52 -10.95
C LEU A 70 -6.90 12.79 -9.61
N PRO A 71 -7.91 12.82 -8.73
CA PRO A 71 -7.94 11.86 -7.64
C PRO A 71 -7.79 10.43 -8.18
N ALA A 72 -7.29 9.51 -7.38
CA ALA A 72 -7.10 8.11 -7.81
C ALA A 72 -8.46 7.41 -8.01
N VAL A 73 -9.08 7.64 -9.18
CA VAL A 73 -10.43 7.16 -9.55
C VAL A 73 -10.51 6.58 -10.96
N LEU A 74 -9.40 6.48 -11.69
CA LEU A 74 -9.39 6.07 -13.10
C LEU A 74 -9.55 4.55 -13.27
N GLY A 75 -10.72 4.02 -12.93
CA GLY A 75 -11.08 2.61 -13.06
C GLY A 75 -10.54 1.71 -11.96
N ILE A 76 -11.14 0.58 -11.74
CA ILE A 76 -10.68 -0.49 -10.85
C ILE A 76 -10.09 -1.64 -11.66
N ASP A 77 -10.85 -2.14 -12.62
CA ASP A 77 -10.50 -3.35 -13.38
C ASP A 77 -9.76 -3.01 -14.68
N ASN A 78 -10.11 -1.87 -15.31
CA ASN A 78 -9.61 -1.47 -16.63
C ASN A 78 -8.77 -0.18 -16.59
N HIS A 79 -8.03 0.05 -15.50
CA HIS A 79 -7.27 1.30 -15.29
C HIS A 79 -6.44 1.75 -16.50
N SER A 80 -5.69 0.85 -17.13
CA SER A 80 -4.83 1.21 -18.26
C SER A 80 -5.62 1.77 -19.45
N GLU A 81 -6.79 1.20 -19.73
CA GLU A 81 -7.67 1.66 -20.81
C GLU A 81 -8.34 3.00 -20.44
N VAL A 82 -8.80 3.13 -19.19
CA VAL A 82 -9.39 4.37 -18.68
C VAL A 82 -8.37 5.51 -18.78
N LEU A 83 -7.14 5.29 -18.31
CA LEU A 83 -6.07 6.29 -18.40
C LEU A 83 -5.75 6.66 -19.84
N ALA A 84 -5.67 5.67 -20.75
CA ALA A 84 -5.41 5.91 -22.17
C ALA A 84 -6.53 6.72 -22.83
N ASP A 85 -7.79 6.43 -22.54
CA ASP A 85 -8.93 7.19 -23.05
C ASP A 85 -8.92 8.65 -22.54
N PHE A 86 -8.63 8.87 -21.25
CA PHE A 86 -8.48 10.23 -20.71
C PHE A 86 -7.37 11.00 -21.39
N LYS A 87 -6.16 10.44 -21.53
CA LYS A 87 -5.06 11.09 -22.24
C LYS A 87 -5.43 11.45 -23.68
N LYS A 88 -6.07 10.53 -24.37
CA LYS A 88 -6.50 10.73 -25.77
C LYS A 88 -7.56 11.84 -25.90
N ILE A 89 -8.56 11.85 -25.04
CA ILE A 89 -9.67 12.81 -25.10
C ILE A 89 -9.21 14.21 -24.69
N LEU A 90 -8.40 14.29 -23.62
CA LEU A 90 -7.89 15.56 -23.10
C LEU A 90 -6.75 16.14 -23.96
N GLY A 91 -6.05 15.30 -24.71
CA GLY A 91 -4.86 15.72 -25.46
C GLY A 91 -3.71 16.15 -24.54
N ALA A 92 -3.65 15.65 -23.32
CA ALA A 92 -2.71 16.02 -22.27
C ALA A 92 -2.23 14.79 -21.49
N GLU A 93 -1.09 14.91 -20.84
CA GLU A 93 -0.66 13.92 -19.86
C GLU A 93 -1.60 13.92 -18.65
N VAL A 94 -1.92 12.73 -18.18
CA VAL A 94 -2.82 12.50 -17.05
C VAL A 94 -2.15 11.60 -16.03
N PHE A 95 -2.27 11.94 -14.76
CA PHE A 95 -1.84 11.10 -13.65
C PHE A 95 -2.83 11.14 -12.48
N GLU A 96 -2.73 10.18 -11.59
CA GLU A 96 -3.56 10.11 -10.39
C GLU A 96 -2.82 10.63 -9.17
N ILE A 97 -3.54 11.35 -8.30
CA ILE A 97 -3.09 11.77 -6.98
C ILE A 97 -3.65 10.77 -5.98
N ALA A 98 -2.80 10.29 -5.08
CA ALA A 98 -3.23 9.44 -3.98
C ALA A 98 -4.38 10.09 -3.19
N SER A 99 -5.39 9.29 -2.88
CA SER A 99 -6.59 9.73 -2.17
C SER A 99 -6.67 9.06 -0.80
N LEU A 100 -7.52 9.62 0.05
CA LEU A 100 -7.87 8.99 1.34
C LEU A 100 -8.53 7.63 1.12
N PRO A 101 -8.46 6.72 2.12
CA PRO A 101 -9.17 5.44 2.07
C PRO A 101 -10.68 5.61 1.76
N PRO A 102 -11.25 4.66 0.98
CA PRO A 102 -10.62 3.47 0.41
C PRO A 102 -9.67 3.77 -0.74
N CYS A 103 -8.42 3.28 -0.65
CA CYS A 103 -7.36 3.54 -1.63
C CYS A 103 -7.56 2.73 -2.90
N VAL A 104 -7.99 3.38 -3.98
CA VAL A 104 -8.24 2.73 -5.29
C VAL A 104 -6.98 2.07 -5.87
N PRO A 105 -5.78 2.69 -5.89
CA PRO A 105 -4.56 2.02 -6.32
C PRO A 105 -4.22 0.76 -5.51
N GLY A 106 -4.38 0.82 -4.19
CA GLY A 106 -4.19 -0.35 -3.32
C GLY A 106 -5.17 -1.48 -3.62
N MET A 107 -6.43 -1.15 -3.93
CA MET A 107 -7.43 -2.15 -4.34
C MET A 107 -7.08 -2.80 -5.68
N ARG A 108 -6.63 -2.03 -6.67
CA ARG A 108 -6.14 -2.56 -7.96
C ARG A 108 -4.99 -3.54 -7.75
N LEU A 109 -4.00 -3.15 -6.95
CA LEU A 109 -2.85 -4.00 -6.62
C LEU A 109 -3.31 -5.29 -5.94
N ASN A 110 -4.15 -5.19 -4.90
CA ASN A 110 -4.69 -6.34 -4.19
C ASN A 110 -5.45 -7.29 -5.14
N ASN A 111 -6.36 -6.76 -5.97
CA ASN A 111 -7.13 -7.55 -6.91
C ASN A 111 -6.20 -8.29 -7.89
N LYS A 112 -5.17 -7.61 -8.41
CA LYS A 112 -4.22 -8.20 -9.33
C LYS A 112 -3.38 -9.30 -8.68
N LEU A 113 -2.86 -9.07 -7.48
CA LEU A 113 -2.05 -10.05 -6.75
C LEU A 113 -2.88 -11.28 -6.36
N VAL A 114 -4.11 -11.07 -5.87
CA VAL A 114 -5.01 -12.18 -5.52
C VAL A 114 -5.40 -13.00 -6.76
N ALA A 115 -5.70 -12.34 -7.88
CA ALA A 115 -6.00 -13.04 -9.12
C ALA A 115 -4.79 -13.84 -9.61
N THR A 116 -3.59 -13.27 -9.56
CA THR A 116 -2.35 -13.97 -9.93
C THR A 116 -2.11 -15.18 -9.03
N ALA A 117 -2.20 -15.01 -7.71
CA ALA A 117 -2.03 -16.11 -6.76
C ALA A 117 -3.01 -17.27 -7.03
N LYS A 118 -4.29 -16.96 -7.29
CA LYS A 118 -5.30 -17.96 -7.63
C LYS A 118 -5.00 -18.68 -8.94
N ASN A 119 -4.55 -17.95 -9.96
CA ASN A 119 -4.20 -18.52 -11.26
C ASN A 119 -3.00 -19.49 -11.15
N GLU A 120 -2.04 -19.14 -10.28
CA GLU A 120 -0.89 -19.98 -9.96
C GLU A 120 -1.21 -21.09 -8.92
N ARG A 121 -2.49 -21.29 -8.61
CA ARG A 121 -2.98 -22.31 -7.67
C ARG A 121 -2.42 -22.19 -6.26
N VAL A 122 -2.14 -20.97 -5.81
CA VAL A 122 -1.77 -20.70 -4.44
C VAL A 122 -3.01 -20.85 -3.55
N ASP A 123 -2.87 -21.56 -2.44
CA ASP A 123 -3.90 -21.62 -1.40
C ASP A 123 -3.98 -20.28 -0.68
N TYR A 124 -4.96 -19.48 -1.05
CA TYR A 124 -5.18 -18.15 -0.52
C TYR A 124 -6.23 -18.18 0.60
N VAL A 125 -5.76 -18.10 1.85
CA VAL A 125 -6.59 -18.22 3.05
C VAL A 125 -6.84 -16.83 3.64
N LEU A 126 -8.08 -16.36 3.57
CA LEU A 126 -8.53 -15.08 4.14
C LEU A 126 -9.13 -15.27 5.54
N GLY A 127 -9.02 -14.21 6.35
CA GLY A 127 -9.66 -14.15 7.66
C GLY A 127 -9.04 -15.05 8.72
N SER A 128 -7.87 -15.63 8.44
CA SER A 128 -7.13 -16.46 9.37
C SER A 128 -5.79 -15.82 9.71
N LYS A 129 -5.33 -16.01 10.93
CA LYS A 129 -4.05 -15.50 11.43
C LYS A 129 -3.16 -16.65 11.83
N VAL A 130 -1.86 -16.56 11.51
CA VAL A 130 -0.84 -17.44 12.12
C VAL A 130 -0.69 -17.05 13.58
N THR A 131 -0.80 -18.04 14.48
CA THR A 131 -0.81 -17.86 15.94
C THR A 131 0.37 -18.52 16.62
N GLY A 132 1.22 -19.20 15.86
CA GLY A 132 2.43 -19.84 16.36
C GLY A 132 3.08 -20.73 15.32
N CYS A 133 4.22 -21.31 15.69
CA CYS A 133 4.97 -22.24 14.86
C CYS A 133 5.55 -23.39 15.68
N THR A 134 5.91 -24.47 15.00
CA THR A 134 6.66 -25.58 15.56
C THR A 134 8.06 -25.57 14.99
N VAL A 135 9.06 -25.60 15.86
CA VAL A 135 10.48 -25.61 15.49
C VAL A 135 11.07 -26.98 15.77
N ALA A 136 11.81 -27.55 14.83
CA ALA A 136 12.61 -28.77 15.00
C ALA A 136 13.96 -28.57 14.28
N ASP A 137 15.04 -28.93 14.95
CA ASP A 137 16.42 -28.90 14.41
C ASP A 137 16.79 -27.53 13.76
N GLY A 138 16.36 -26.42 14.38
CA GLY A 138 16.64 -25.06 13.88
C GLY A 138 15.82 -24.64 12.65
N LYS A 139 14.76 -25.39 12.33
CA LYS A 139 13.81 -25.09 11.26
C LYS A 139 12.40 -24.91 11.80
N VAL A 140 11.64 -23.99 11.24
CA VAL A 140 10.19 -23.96 11.39
C VAL A 140 9.58 -25.01 10.46
N VAL A 141 9.05 -26.09 11.04
CA VAL A 141 8.50 -27.24 10.28
C VAL A 141 7.00 -27.08 10.00
N SER A 142 6.33 -26.27 10.78
CA SER A 142 4.91 -25.95 10.57
C SER A 142 4.53 -24.63 11.22
N VAL A 143 3.41 -24.06 10.75
CA VAL A 143 2.75 -22.91 11.37
C VAL A 143 1.34 -23.29 11.81
N THR A 144 0.87 -22.72 12.90
CA THR A 144 -0.50 -22.87 13.39
C THR A 144 -1.34 -21.70 12.91
N VAL A 145 -2.39 -21.98 12.16
CA VAL A 145 -3.35 -21.01 11.68
C VAL A 145 -4.59 -21.04 12.57
N GLY A 146 -4.91 -19.90 13.19
CA GLY A 146 -6.10 -19.74 14.02
C GLY A 146 -7.37 -19.87 13.16
N THR A 147 -8.26 -20.77 13.53
CA THR A 147 -9.60 -20.94 12.95
C THR A 147 -10.64 -20.84 14.07
N ALA A 148 -11.92 -20.68 13.70
CA ALA A 148 -13.03 -20.71 14.67
C ALA A 148 -13.14 -22.13 15.28
N GLY A 149 -12.35 -22.42 16.31
CA GLY A 149 -12.26 -23.73 16.95
C GLY A 149 -10.79 -24.12 17.24
N ALA A 150 -10.37 -25.29 16.83
CA ALA A 150 -8.98 -25.73 16.96
C ALA A 150 -8.09 -25.14 15.87
N GLY A 151 -6.87 -24.72 16.22
CA GLY A 151 -5.89 -24.26 15.23
C GLY A 151 -5.57 -25.34 14.20
N LYS A 152 -5.39 -24.94 12.95
CA LYS A 152 -4.96 -25.83 11.86
C LYS A 152 -3.45 -25.73 11.70
N GLU A 153 -2.78 -26.86 11.79
CA GLU A 153 -1.34 -26.94 11.50
C GLU A 153 -1.11 -27.05 9.98
N ILE A 154 -0.22 -26.22 9.45
CA ILE A 154 0.22 -26.24 8.06
C ILE A 154 1.73 -26.48 8.05
N LYS A 155 2.16 -27.60 7.47
CA LYS A 155 3.58 -27.92 7.27
C LYS A 155 4.16 -27.09 6.14
N ALA A 156 5.40 -26.65 6.29
CA ALA A 156 6.09 -25.87 5.26
C ALA A 156 7.59 -26.18 5.26
N ASP A 157 8.18 -26.17 4.07
CA ASP A 157 9.62 -26.32 3.88
C ASP A 157 10.34 -24.99 4.10
N ALA A 158 9.69 -23.87 3.77
CA ALA A 158 10.17 -22.52 3.98
C ALA A 158 9.02 -21.59 4.37
N ILE A 159 9.32 -20.57 5.15
CA ILE A 159 8.39 -19.55 5.60
C ILE A 159 8.88 -18.19 5.10
N VAL A 160 7.98 -17.40 4.52
CA VAL A 160 8.24 -15.98 4.23
C VAL A 160 7.35 -15.14 5.14
N LEU A 161 7.96 -14.45 6.10
CA LEU A 161 7.28 -13.48 6.94
C LEU A 161 7.08 -12.18 6.14
N ALA A 162 5.85 -11.90 5.77
CA ALA A 162 5.44 -10.67 5.09
C ALA A 162 4.28 -10.03 5.85
N GLY A 163 4.38 -9.99 7.17
CA GLY A 163 3.32 -9.58 8.08
C GLY A 163 3.07 -8.07 8.13
N GLY A 164 3.93 -7.27 7.51
CA GLY A 164 3.95 -5.81 7.64
C GLY A 164 4.61 -5.36 8.95
N GLY A 165 4.31 -4.15 9.37
CA GLY A 165 4.91 -3.49 10.54
C GLY A 165 3.90 -3.20 11.66
N PHE A 166 3.98 -2.00 12.20
CA PHE A 166 3.10 -1.54 13.28
C PHE A 166 1.63 -1.44 12.85
N GLU A 167 1.36 -0.97 11.64
CA GLU A 167 -0.01 -0.78 11.14
C GLU A 167 -0.78 -2.10 11.02
N SER A 168 -0.12 -3.18 10.62
CA SER A 168 -0.71 -4.52 10.53
C SER A 168 -0.80 -5.21 11.89
N GLY A 169 -0.09 -4.71 12.90
CA GLY A 169 0.08 -5.31 14.20
C GLY A 169 1.06 -6.48 14.22
N ALA A 170 1.87 -6.66 13.15
CA ALA A 170 2.97 -7.62 13.13
C ALA A 170 4.13 -7.18 14.04
N LEU A 171 4.34 -5.87 14.18
CA LEU A 171 5.21 -5.30 15.20
C LEU A 171 4.37 -4.59 16.27
N LYS A 172 4.76 -4.72 17.52
CA LYS A 172 4.12 -4.04 18.66
C LYS A 172 5.17 -3.60 19.66
N LEU A 173 4.96 -2.42 20.24
CA LEU A 173 5.62 -1.99 21.46
C LEU A 173 4.79 -2.42 22.67
N ASP A 174 5.44 -2.95 23.68
CA ASP A 174 4.81 -3.20 24.98
C ASP A 174 4.81 -1.91 25.83
N SER A 175 4.22 -1.97 27.02
CA SER A 175 4.14 -0.86 27.95
C SER A 175 5.50 -0.40 28.51
N HIS A 176 6.57 -1.13 28.23
CA HIS A 176 7.95 -0.83 28.62
C HIS A 176 8.80 -0.34 27.46
N GLY A 177 8.20 -0.18 26.26
CA GLY A 177 8.90 0.25 25.05
C GLY A 177 9.70 -0.86 24.36
N HIS A 178 9.47 -2.15 24.70
CA HIS A 178 10.11 -3.24 24.00
C HIS A 178 9.35 -3.59 22.74
N LEU A 179 10.09 -3.75 21.64
CA LEU A 179 9.53 -4.14 20.35
C LEU A 179 9.41 -5.66 20.24
N HIS A 180 8.26 -6.11 19.74
CA HIS A 180 7.94 -7.53 19.55
C HIS A 180 7.45 -7.79 18.13
N GLU A 181 7.94 -8.87 17.51
CA GLU A 181 7.33 -9.49 16.33
C GLU A 181 6.25 -10.48 16.82
N THR A 182 5.02 -10.33 16.36
CA THR A 182 3.83 -10.97 16.98
C THR A 182 3.38 -12.26 16.30
N ILE A 183 4.04 -12.71 15.23
CA ILE A 183 3.60 -13.84 14.38
C ILE A 183 4.43 -15.08 14.68
N LEU A 184 5.75 -14.95 14.68
CA LEU A 184 6.71 -16.05 14.89
C LEU A 184 7.61 -15.83 16.10
N ASP A 185 7.42 -14.74 16.85
CA ASP A 185 8.24 -14.34 18.00
C ASP A 185 9.73 -14.21 17.67
N LEU A 186 10.00 -13.59 16.50
CA LEU A 186 11.37 -13.40 16.01
C LEU A 186 12.05 -12.22 16.73
N PRO A 187 13.37 -12.28 16.92
CA PRO A 187 14.11 -11.12 17.40
C PRO A 187 13.97 -9.94 16.47
N VAL A 188 13.72 -8.77 17.03
CA VAL A 188 13.53 -7.51 16.30
C VAL A 188 14.56 -6.49 16.75
N THR A 189 14.88 -5.57 15.86
CA THR A 189 15.76 -4.45 16.13
C THR A 189 15.02 -3.13 15.98
N MET A 190 15.47 -2.16 16.74
CA MET A 190 15.09 -0.76 16.65
C MET A 190 16.38 0.07 16.54
N PRO A 191 16.39 1.17 15.77
CA PRO A 191 17.58 1.99 15.65
C PRO A 191 18.13 2.43 17.02
N GLU A 192 19.45 2.38 17.18
CA GLU A 192 20.11 2.71 18.46
C GLU A 192 19.79 4.14 18.90
N GLY A 193 19.43 4.30 20.17
CA GLY A 193 19.12 5.60 20.78
C GLY A 193 17.74 6.17 20.43
N VAL A 194 16.94 5.50 19.60
CA VAL A 194 15.57 5.90 19.26
C VAL A 194 14.63 5.46 20.38
N LYS A 195 13.81 6.38 20.88
CA LYS A 195 12.73 6.10 21.82
C LYS A 195 11.38 6.04 21.10
N GLU A 196 10.35 5.54 21.78
CA GLU A 196 8.99 5.46 21.25
C GLU A 196 8.49 6.83 20.72
N GLU A 197 8.77 7.91 21.45
CA GLU A 197 8.41 9.27 21.09
C GLU A 197 9.11 9.81 19.83
N ASP A 198 10.26 9.21 19.46
CA ASP A 198 11.09 9.61 18.32
C ASP A 198 10.84 8.76 17.07
N LEU A 199 9.96 7.77 17.13
CA LEU A 199 9.67 6.86 16.00
C LEU A 199 9.12 7.58 14.78
N ILE A 200 8.40 8.69 14.99
CA ILE A 200 7.83 9.51 13.91
C ILE A 200 8.22 10.97 14.16
N HIS A 201 8.73 11.63 13.14
CA HIS A 201 9.00 13.08 13.18
C HIS A 201 8.22 13.82 12.08
N GLY A 202 8.04 15.13 12.27
CA GLY A 202 7.22 15.97 11.38
C GLY A 202 7.89 16.42 10.09
N ASP A 203 9.17 16.08 9.86
CA ASP A 203 9.89 16.46 8.65
C ASP A 203 9.64 15.42 7.53
N TYR A 204 8.73 15.74 6.64
CA TYR A 204 8.37 14.84 5.53
C TYR A 204 9.51 14.61 4.52
N TRP A 205 10.36 15.62 4.31
CA TRP A 205 11.48 15.58 3.36
C TRP A 205 12.85 15.33 4.02
N GLY A 206 12.84 15.09 5.34
CA GLY A 206 14.03 14.88 6.15
C GLY A 206 14.60 13.47 6.07
N SER A 207 15.23 13.06 7.16
CA SER A 207 15.75 11.69 7.31
C SER A 207 14.64 10.65 7.25
N PRO A 208 14.95 9.38 6.94
CA PRO A 208 13.97 8.30 7.05
C PRO A 208 13.32 8.26 8.43
N GLN A 209 12.02 8.02 8.48
CA GLN A 209 11.29 7.87 9.73
C GLN A 209 11.82 6.64 10.48
N PRO A 210 12.24 6.74 11.73
CA PRO A 210 12.77 5.61 12.49
C PRO A 210 11.81 4.42 12.59
N LEU A 211 10.51 4.69 12.53
CA LEU A 211 9.46 3.67 12.49
C LEU A 211 9.68 2.60 11.39
N PHE A 212 10.13 3.03 10.21
CA PHE A 212 10.38 2.14 9.07
C PHE A 212 11.75 1.43 9.13
N LEU A 213 12.56 1.73 10.14
CA LEU A 213 13.82 1.06 10.40
C LEU A 213 13.71 0.01 11.50
N CYS A 214 12.49 -0.17 12.05
CA CYS A 214 12.19 -1.21 13.03
C CYS A 214 11.78 -2.51 12.35
N GLY A 215 12.31 -3.65 12.78
CA GLY A 215 11.91 -4.93 12.21
C GLY A 215 12.87 -6.07 12.51
N VAL A 216 12.70 -7.17 11.81
CA VAL A 216 13.63 -8.31 11.86
C VAL A 216 14.85 -8.04 10.97
N GLU A 217 16.03 -8.44 11.40
CA GLU A 217 17.22 -8.38 10.55
C GLU A 217 17.19 -9.51 9.52
N VAL A 218 17.68 -9.22 8.31
CA VAL A 218 17.86 -10.21 7.24
C VAL A 218 19.24 -10.13 6.63
N ASP A 219 19.72 -11.23 6.08
CA ASP A 219 20.91 -11.25 5.24
C ASP A 219 20.60 -10.92 3.76
N GLU A 220 21.60 -10.99 2.90
CA GLU A 220 21.48 -10.73 1.46
C GLU A 220 20.51 -11.68 0.75
N THR A 221 20.18 -12.82 1.34
CA THR A 221 19.21 -13.80 0.83
C THR A 221 17.82 -13.62 1.42
N MET A 222 17.61 -12.58 2.22
CA MET A 222 16.38 -12.31 3.00
C MET A 222 16.13 -13.35 4.11
N LEU A 223 17.12 -14.19 4.47
CA LEU A 223 17.02 -15.09 5.59
C LEU A 223 17.07 -14.28 6.90
N VAL A 224 16.15 -14.58 7.83
CA VAL A 224 16.08 -13.87 9.11
C VAL A 224 17.30 -14.19 9.98
N THR A 225 17.99 -13.14 10.40
CA THR A 225 19.18 -13.19 11.23
C THR A 225 18.99 -12.41 12.54
N TYR A 226 19.83 -12.69 13.49
CA TYR A 226 20.00 -11.90 14.69
C TYR A 226 21.46 -11.86 15.07
N GLN A 227 22.04 -10.67 15.20
CA GLN A 227 23.48 -10.48 15.46
C GLN A 227 24.36 -11.27 14.45
N GLY A 228 23.97 -11.24 13.17
CA GLY A 228 24.70 -11.88 12.07
C GLY A 228 24.57 -13.40 11.99
N LYS A 229 23.67 -14.02 12.78
CA LYS A 229 23.44 -15.47 12.73
C LYS A 229 21.99 -15.77 12.34
N PRO A 230 21.75 -16.78 11.50
CA PRO A 230 20.39 -17.23 11.19
C PRO A 230 19.62 -17.60 12.46
N VAL A 231 18.39 -17.08 12.60
CA VAL A 231 17.47 -17.47 13.70
C VAL A 231 16.90 -18.85 13.40
N HIS A 232 16.43 -19.05 12.17
CA HIS A 232 15.99 -20.34 11.64
C HIS A 232 16.52 -20.49 10.22
N SER A 233 16.86 -21.72 9.83
CA SER A 233 17.49 -21.98 8.52
C SER A 233 16.53 -21.88 7.32
N ASN A 234 15.24 -21.63 7.56
CA ASN A 234 14.20 -21.60 6.53
C ASN A 234 13.15 -20.50 6.73
N VAL A 235 13.44 -19.48 7.54
CA VAL A 235 12.54 -18.33 7.73
C VAL A 235 13.15 -17.11 7.07
N TYR A 236 12.43 -16.56 6.12
CA TYR A 236 12.76 -15.37 5.36
C TYR A 236 11.81 -14.25 5.71
N ALA A 237 12.20 -12.99 5.54
CA ALA A 237 11.31 -11.86 5.72
C ALA A 237 11.34 -10.95 4.49
N ALA A 238 10.18 -10.33 4.18
CA ALA A 238 10.02 -9.39 3.10
C ALA A 238 9.00 -8.30 3.49
N GLY A 239 9.22 -7.10 2.97
CA GLY A 239 8.43 -5.92 3.27
C GLY A 239 9.26 -4.88 4.02
N GLY A 240 8.60 -3.79 4.43
CA GLY A 240 9.21 -2.69 5.16
C GLY A 240 8.26 -2.13 6.18
#